data_b191ebccab65c291e8fa949d2ece8311
#
_entry.id   b191ebccab65c291e8fa949d2ece8311
#
_cell.length_a   1.000
_cell.length_b   1.000
_cell.length_c   1.000
_cell.angle_alpha   90.00
_cell.angle_beta   90.00
_cell.angle_gamma   90.00
#
_symmetry.space_group_name_H-M   'P 1'
#
loop_
_entity.id
_entity.type
_entity.pdbx_description
1 polymer ?
#
loop_
_entity_poly.entity_id
_entity_poly.type
_entity_poly.pdbx_seq_one_letter_code
_entity_poly.pdbx_strand_id
1 'polypeptide(L)'
;MTTPSDVRALAGELSLAVVRLTRHLRGRRAEAQISLTQLSALATLHREGSMTPGALAAKERVQPPSMTRVIASLSDLELVERKPHPTDGRQIIVSLSEAGRALIADETSAREAWMTEQLSTLTDDQLVVLTRAVGIMKQLVADSE
;
A
#
# COMPACT_ATOMS: atom_id res chain seq x y z
N MET A 1 -25.78 22.25 8.73
CA MET A 1 -24.88 22.82 7.69
C MET A 1 -23.46 22.80 8.24
N THR A 2 -22.54 22.18 7.52
CA THR A 2 -21.15 22.01 7.96
C THR A 2 -20.39 23.33 7.78
N THR A 3 -19.78 23.82 8.84
CA THR A 3 -18.96 25.05 8.78
C THR A 3 -17.52 24.72 8.33
N PRO A 4 -16.74 25.71 7.83
CA PRO A 4 -15.33 25.50 7.54
C PRO A 4 -14.51 25.02 8.75
N SER A 5 -14.90 25.40 9.95
CA SER A 5 -14.31 24.95 11.21
C SER A 5 -14.56 23.45 11.45
N ASP A 6 -15.77 22.97 11.16
CA ASP A 6 -16.14 21.57 11.31
C ASP A 6 -15.36 20.68 10.33
N VAL A 7 -15.20 21.15 9.10
CA VAL A 7 -14.40 20.45 8.07
C VAL A 7 -12.94 20.32 8.51
N ARG A 8 -12.38 21.38 9.08
CA ARG A 8 -10.99 21.37 9.57
C ARG A 8 -10.80 20.42 10.74
N ALA A 9 -11.74 20.42 11.68
CA ALA A 9 -11.71 19.48 12.81
C ALA A 9 -11.80 18.03 12.34
N LEU A 10 -12.75 17.72 11.45
CA LEU A 10 -12.92 16.39 10.86
C LEU A 10 -11.66 15.94 10.10
N ALA A 11 -11.01 16.83 9.35
CA ALA A 11 -9.79 16.52 8.63
C ALA A 11 -8.65 16.08 9.58
N GLY A 12 -8.50 16.78 10.72
CA GLY A 12 -7.53 16.40 11.74
C GLY A 12 -7.84 15.05 12.37
N GLU A 13 -9.07 14.81 12.76
CA GLU A 13 -9.49 13.54 13.37
C GLU A 13 -9.36 12.36 12.40
N LEU A 14 -9.80 12.53 11.16
CA LEU A 14 -9.69 11.52 10.12
C LEU A 14 -8.23 11.18 9.82
N SER A 15 -7.38 12.18 9.65
CA SER A 15 -5.95 11.99 9.40
C SER A 15 -5.30 11.17 10.52
N LEU A 16 -5.60 11.50 11.76
CA LEU A 16 -5.07 10.79 12.92
C LEU A 16 -5.62 9.36 13.02
N ALA A 17 -6.90 9.17 12.77
CA ALA A 17 -7.54 7.85 12.78
C ALA A 17 -6.92 6.93 11.72
N VAL A 18 -6.73 7.42 10.49
CA VAL A 18 -6.10 6.68 9.39
C VAL A 18 -4.65 6.30 9.74
N VAL A 19 -3.87 7.23 10.28
CA VAL A 19 -2.48 6.95 10.70
C VAL A 19 -2.43 5.88 11.80
N ARG A 20 -3.30 5.96 12.79
CA ARG A 20 -3.36 4.96 13.89
C ARG A 20 -3.81 3.60 13.39
N LEU A 21 -4.84 3.55 12.54
CA LEU A 21 -5.33 2.32 11.94
C LEU A 21 -4.23 1.65 11.09
N THR A 22 -3.56 2.42 10.26
CA THR A 22 -2.44 1.94 9.44
C THR A 22 -1.32 1.37 10.31
N ARG A 23 -0.99 2.03 11.42
CA ARG A 23 0.03 1.54 12.37
C ARG A 23 -0.38 0.21 13.01
N HIS A 24 -1.64 0.04 13.38
CA HIS A 24 -2.18 -1.21 13.92
C HIS A 24 -2.10 -2.37 12.92
N LEU A 25 -2.45 -2.09 11.67
CA LEU A 25 -2.33 -3.06 10.59
C LEU A 25 -0.87 -3.48 10.33
N ARG A 26 0.09 -2.60 10.60
CA ARG A 26 1.54 -2.85 10.46
C ARG A 26 2.16 -3.58 11.64
N GLY A 27 1.72 -3.30 12.87
CA GLY A 27 2.32 -3.82 14.10
C GLY A 27 2.24 -5.34 14.25
N ARG A 28 1.49 -6.02 13.41
CA ARG A 28 1.37 -7.47 13.37
C ARG A 28 2.47 -8.17 12.55
N ARG A 29 3.40 -7.40 12.01
CA ARG A 29 4.49 -7.84 11.14
C ARG A 29 5.84 -7.96 11.81
N ALA A 30 5.92 -8.16 13.07
CA ALA A 30 7.20 -8.27 13.78
C ALA A 30 8.15 -9.35 13.23
N GLU A 31 7.65 -10.25 12.39
CA GLU A 31 8.43 -11.33 11.77
C GLU A 31 8.87 -11.01 10.32
N ALA A 32 8.28 -10.04 9.64
CA ALA A 32 8.69 -9.70 8.29
C ALA A 32 9.82 -8.66 8.31
N GLN A 33 11.00 -9.05 7.86
CA GLN A 33 12.19 -8.18 7.70
C GLN A 33 12.03 -7.14 6.58
N ILE A 34 10.81 -6.68 6.34
CA ILE A 34 10.46 -5.81 5.21
C ILE A 34 9.99 -4.46 5.73
N SER A 35 10.58 -3.39 5.19
CA SER A 35 10.16 -2.04 5.47
C SER A 35 8.81 -1.72 4.80
N LEU A 36 8.18 -0.65 5.25
CA LEU A 36 6.96 -0.17 4.64
C LEU A 36 7.12 0.18 3.17
N THR A 37 8.19 0.88 2.83
CA THR A 37 8.47 1.29 1.44
C THR A 37 8.66 0.07 0.54
N GLN A 38 9.36 -0.95 1.02
CA GLN A 38 9.51 -2.22 0.33
C GLN A 38 8.17 -2.90 0.08
N LEU A 39 7.32 -2.96 1.09
CA LEU A 39 6.00 -3.56 0.91
C LEU A 39 5.13 -2.76 -0.04
N SER A 40 5.12 -1.43 0.07
CA SER A 40 4.35 -0.57 -0.84
C SER A 40 4.78 -0.80 -2.29
N ALA A 41 6.08 -0.91 -2.55
CA ALA A 41 6.62 -1.24 -3.86
C ALA A 41 6.14 -2.61 -4.37
N LEU A 42 6.18 -3.64 -3.52
CA LEU A 42 5.67 -4.97 -3.86
C LEU A 42 4.16 -4.95 -4.15
N ALA A 43 3.39 -4.22 -3.36
CA ALA A 43 1.95 -4.08 -3.56
C ALA A 43 1.62 -3.37 -4.88
N THR A 44 2.39 -2.37 -5.27
CA THR A 44 2.23 -1.67 -6.55
C THR A 44 2.58 -2.59 -7.73
N LEU A 45 3.67 -3.35 -7.64
CA LEU A 45 4.02 -4.36 -8.65
C LEU A 45 2.94 -5.46 -8.76
N HIS A 46 2.34 -5.83 -7.65
CA HIS A 46 1.24 -6.81 -7.65
C HIS A 46 -0.01 -6.28 -8.35
N ARG A 47 -0.39 -5.05 -8.04
CA ARG A 47 -1.62 -4.42 -8.56
C ARG A 47 -1.50 -4.00 -10.01
N GLU A 48 -0.37 -3.46 -10.41
CA GLU A 48 -0.19 -2.81 -11.71
C GLU A 48 0.71 -3.57 -12.68
N GLY A 49 1.38 -4.62 -12.19
CA GLY A 49 2.27 -5.43 -13.01
C GLY A 49 3.71 -4.93 -13.03
N SER A 50 4.51 -5.58 -13.85
CA SER A 50 5.94 -5.30 -14.00
C SER A 50 6.17 -3.92 -14.62
N MET A 51 7.18 -3.22 -14.16
CA MET A 51 7.50 -1.87 -14.65
C MET A 51 8.98 -1.53 -14.48
N THR A 52 9.41 -0.44 -15.09
CA THR A 52 10.76 0.09 -14.89
C THR A 52 10.95 0.67 -13.50
N PRO A 53 12.18 0.73 -12.96
CA PRO A 53 12.46 1.41 -11.69
C PRO A 53 11.99 2.86 -11.66
N GLY A 54 12.10 3.58 -12.77
CA GLY A 54 11.63 4.95 -12.88
C GLY A 54 10.12 5.08 -12.77
N ALA A 55 9.36 4.18 -13.41
CA ALA A 55 7.92 4.12 -13.30
C ALA A 55 7.48 3.78 -11.87
N LEU A 56 8.15 2.83 -11.23
CA LEU A 56 7.86 2.45 -9.84
C LEU A 56 8.15 3.61 -8.88
N ALA A 57 9.27 4.31 -9.05
CA ALA A 57 9.61 5.49 -8.25
C ALA A 57 8.53 6.59 -8.37
N ALA A 58 8.03 6.86 -9.58
CA ALA A 58 6.99 7.83 -9.82
C ALA A 58 5.67 7.46 -9.13
N LYS A 59 5.24 6.20 -9.23
CA LYS A 59 4.02 5.70 -8.59
C LYS A 59 4.09 5.72 -7.08
N GLU A 60 5.23 5.38 -6.51
CA GLU A 60 5.48 5.41 -5.07
C GLU A 60 5.81 6.81 -4.54
N ARG A 61 5.93 7.81 -5.41
CA ARG A 61 6.35 9.18 -5.06
C ARG A 61 7.67 9.20 -4.25
N VAL A 62 8.60 8.38 -4.69
CA VAL A 62 9.93 8.20 -4.08
C VAL A 62 10.99 8.68 -5.08
N GLN A 63 12.04 9.30 -4.59
CA GLN A 63 13.14 9.71 -5.44
C GLN A 63 13.81 8.51 -6.10
N PRO A 64 14.21 8.58 -7.39
CA PRO A 64 14.81 7.46 -8.12
C PRO A 64 15.98 6.79 -7.40
N PRO A 65 16.94 7.49 -6.78
CA PRO A 65 18.01 6.83 -6.02
C PRO A 65 17.52 6.01 -4.83
N SER A 66 16.47 6.47 -4.17
CA SER A 66 15.86 5.73 -3.05
C SER A 66 15.15 4.48 -3.53
N MET A 67 14.44 4.57 -4.67
CA MET A 67 13.80 3.40 -5.28
C MET A 67 14.82 2.38 -5.76
N THR A 68 15.94 2.80 -6.30
CA THR A 68 17.04 1.91 -6.67
C THR A 68 17.52 1.07 -5.48
N ARG A 69 17.64 1.67 -4.30
CA ARG A 69 18.01 0.96 -3.07
C ARG A 69 16.91 -0.02 -2.61
N VAL A 70 15.66 0.40 -2.71
CA VAL A 70 14.52 -0.47 -2.39
C VAL A 70 14.50 -1.69 -3.29
N ILE A 71 14.65 -1.52 -4.58
CA ILE A 71 14.69 -2.63 -5.56
C ILE A 71 15.87 -3.54 -5.31
N ALA A 72 17.07 -3.00 -5.04
CA ALA A 72 18.24 -3.79 -4.71
C ALA A 72 18.00 -4.65 -3.46
N SER A 73 17.47 -4.07 -2.40
CA SER A 73 17.13 -4.78 -1.18
C SER A 73 16.07 -5.86 -1.40
N LEU A 74 15.03 -5.58 -2.19
CA LEU A 74 14.01 -6.58 -2.55
C LEU A 74 14.57 -7.70 -3.41
N SER A 75 15.53 -7.39 -4.28
CA SER A 75 16.25 -8.39 -5.08
C SER A 75 17.13 -9.30 -4.22
N ASP A 76 17.82 -8.74 -3.22
CA ASP A 76 18.62 -9.51 -2.26
C ASP A 76 17.74 -10.45 -1.41
N LEU A 77 16.50 -10.06 -1.15
CA LEU A 77 15.51 -10.89 -0.48
C LEU A 77 14.78 -11.87 -1.43
N GLU A 78 15.16 -11.90 -2.69
CA GLU A 78 14.55 -12.74 -3.73
C GLU A 78 13.03 -12.49 -3.92
N LEU A 79 12.55 -11.30 -3.60
CA LEU A 79 11.11 -10.92 -3.69
C LEU A 79 10.76 -10.28 -5.03
N VAL A 80 11.75 -9.80 -5.77
CA VAL A 80 11.61 -9.26 -7.13
C VAL A 80 12.66 -9.87 -8.06
N GLU A 81 12.34 -9.87 -9.34
CA GLU A 81 13.22 -10.23 -10.43
C GLU A 81 13.50 -9.01 -11.30
N ARG A 82 14.70 -8.93 -11.83
CA ARG A 82 15.12 -7.90 -12.78
C ARG A 82 15.42 -8.54 -14.12
N LYS A 83 14.76 -8.05 -15.17
CA LYS A 83 14.97 -8.52 -16.54
C LYS A 83 15.26 -7.35 -17.47
N PRO A 84 16.03 -7.54 -18.57
CA PRO A 84 16.19 -6.49 -19.57
C PRO A 84 14.85 -6.05 -20.14
N HIS A 85 14.72 -4.74 -20.43
CA HIS A 85 13.55 -4.22 -21.11
C HIS A 85 13.43 -4.84 -22.52
N PRO A 86 12.22 -5.23 -22.98
CA PRO A 86 12.05 -5.94 -24.25
C PRO A 86 12.53 -5.17 -25.49
N THR A 87 12.44 -3.83 -25.47
CA THR A 87 12.76 -2.96 -26.60
C THR A 87 13.89 -1.97 -26.35
N ASP A 88 14.27 -1.73 -25.09
CA ASP A 88 15.39 -0.86 -24.71
C ASP A 88 16.28 -1.56 -23.68
N GLY A 89 17.37 -2.15 -24.17
CA GLY A 89 18.34 -2.90 -23.34
C GLY A 89 19.10 -2.03 -22.32
N ARG A 90 18.94 -0.71 -22.33
CA ARG A 90 19.51 0.20 -21.33
C ARG A 90 18.67 0.23 -20.04
N GLN A 91 17.41 -0.18 -20.13
CA GLN A 91 16.48 -0.22 -19.02
C GLN A 91 16.30 -1.66 -18.52
N ILE A 92 15.86 -1.77 -17.28
CA ILE A 92 15.42 -3.03 -16.69
C ILE A 92 13.93 -2.97 -16.38
N ILE A 93 13.30 -4.13 -16.33
CA ILE A 93 11.95 -4.33 -15.85
C ILE A 93 12.04 -5.08 -14.52
N VAL A 94 11.37 -4.53 -13.52
CA VAL A 94 11.21 -5.15 -12.20
C VAL A 94 9.85 -5.83 -12.15
N SER A 95 9.85 -7.09 -11.73
CA SER A 95 8.66 -7.90 -11.55
C SER A 95 8.68 -8.62 -10.21
N LEU A 96 7.52 -9.01 -9.70
CA LEU A 96 7.45 -9.87 -8.53
C LEU A 96 8.01 -11.25 -8.86
N SER A 97 8.80 -11.79 -7.95
CA SER A 97 9.10 -13.21 -7.92
C SER A 97 7.91 -14.01 -7.40
N GLU A 98 7.98 -15.33 -7.47
CA GLU A 98 6.97 -16.20 -6.85
C GLU A 98 6.91 -15.97 -5.32
N ALA A 99 8.05 -15.82 -4.67
CA ALA A 99 8.14 -15.50 -3.25
C ALA A 99 7.53 -14.12 -2.93
N GLY A 100 7.75 -13.13 -3.77
CA GLY A 100 7.14 -11.80 -3.64
C GLY A 100 5.62 -11.83 -3.77
N ARG A 101 5.09 -12.61 -4.69
CA ARG A 101 3.64 -12.83 -4.84
C ARG A 101 3.04 -13.52 -3.62
N ALA A 102 3.68 -14.56 -3.12
CA ALA A 102 3.23 -15.27 -1.92
C ALA A 102 3.21 -14.35 -0.70
N LEU A 103 4.24 -13.54 -0.52
CA LEU A 103 4.34 -12.58 0.58
C LEU A 103 3.18 -11.57 0.54
N ILE A 104 2.89 -10.99 -0.63
CA ILE A 104 1.79 -10.03 -0.78
C ILE A 104 0.44 -10.69 -0.52
N ALA A 105 0.23 -11.92 -0.96
CA ALA A 105 -0.99 -12.68 -0.69
C ALA A 105 -1.18 -12.93 0.80
N ASP A 106 -0.15 -13.36 1.52
CA ASP A 106 -0.18 -13.61 2.97
C ASP A 106 -0.45 -12.32 3.74
N GLU A 107 0.16 -11.22 3.32
CA GLU A 107 -0.05 -9.91 3.90
C GLU A 107 -1.49 -9.40 3.73
N THR A 108 -2.03 -9.56 2.54
CA THR A 108 -3.42 -9.18 2.24
C THR A 108 -4.36 -10.02 3.09
N SER A 109 -4.16 -11.33 3.13
CA SER A 109 -4.99 -12.25 3.91
C SER A 109 -4.95 -11.95 5.41
N ALA A 110 -3.78 -11.69 5.97
CA ALA A 110 -3.62 -11.36 7.39
C ALA A 110 -4.32 -10.03 7.74
N ARG A 111 -4.23 -9.04 6.85
CA ARG A 111 -4.88 -7.74 7.01
C ARG A 111 -6.39 -7.86 6.95
N GLU A 112 -6.89 -8.60 5.97
CA GLU A 112 -8.33 -8.86 5.81
C GLU A 112 -8.90 -9.63 6.99
N ALA A 113 -8.22 -10.65 7.47
CA ALA A 113 -8.63 -11.43 8.62
C ALA A 113 -8.76 -10.57 9.88
N TRP A 114 -7.75 -9.75 10.18
CA TRP A 114 -7.80 -8.85 11.32
C TRP A 114 -8.92 -7.82 11.17
N MET A 115 -9.06 -7.22 9.99
CA MET A 115 -10.12 -6.24 9.74
C MET A 115 -11.51 -6.86 9.90
N THR A 116 -11.69 -8.08 9.40
CA THR A 116 -12.96 -8.82 9.54
C THR A 116 -13.28 -9.06 11.01
N GLU A 117 -12.30 -9.45 11.80
CA GLU A 117 -12.47 -9.64 13.25
C GLU A 117 -12.92 -8.32 13.93
N GLN A 118 -12.27 -7.20 13.62
CA GLN A 118 -12.65 -5.90 14.17
C GLN A 118 -14.07 -5.47 13.73
N LEU A 119 -14.38 -5.62 12.46
CA LEU A 119 -15.68 -5.25 11.91
C LEU A 119 -16.82 -6.10 12.48
N SER A 120 -16.56 -7.35 12.81
CA SER A 120 -17.57 -8.23 13.42
C SER A 120 -18.01 -7.81 14.82
N THR A 121 -17.28 -6.91 15.48
CA THR A 121 -17.65 -6.33 16.78
C THR A 121 -18.61 -5.12 16.67
N LEU A 122 -18.82 -4.63 15.46
CA LEU A 122 -19.65 -3.45 15.21
C LEU A 122 -21.12 -3.80 15.06
N THR A 123 -21.97 -2.83 15.35
CA THR A 123 -23.41 -2.92 15.06
C THR A 123 -23.70 -2.76 13.57
N ASP A 124 -24.86 -3.21 13.11
CA ASP A 124 -25.29 -3.06 11.72
C ASP A 124 -25.31 -1.58 11.28
N ASP A 125 -25.77 -0.68 12.15
CA ASP A 125 -25.78 0.76 11.88
C ASP A 125 -24.36 1.31 11.69
N GLN A 126 -23.41 0.88 12.51
CA GLN A 126 -22.00 1.27 12.37
C GLN A 126 -21.38 0.73 11.07
N LEU A 127 -21.72 -0.49 10.68
CA LEU A 127 -21.26 -1.07 9.42
C LEU A 127 -21.79 -0.30 8.22
N VAL A 128 -23.06 0.13 8.24
CA VAL A 128 -23.65 0.98 7.19
C VAL A 128 -22.94 2.31 7.08
N VAL A 129 -22.68 2.98 8.20
CA VAL A 129 -21.94 4.26 8.24
C VAL A 129 -20.52 4.08 7.69
N LEU A 130 -19.84 3.05 8.12
CA LEU A 130 -18.47 2.77 7.70
C LEU A 130 -18.39 2.44 6.20
N THR A 131 -19.34 1.69 5.66
CA THR A 131 -19.45 1.40 4.23
C THR A 131 -19.54 2.68 3.40
N ARG A 132 -20.37 3.63 3.83
CA ARG A 132 -20.49 4.93 3.18
C ARG A 132 -19.20 5.74 3.28
N ALA A 133 -18.57 5.75 4.45
CA ALA A 133 -17.31 6.45 4.67
C ALA A 133 -16.19 5.92 3.78
N VAL A 134 -16.08 4.59 3.62
CA VAL A 134 -15.10 3.96 2.71
C VAL A 134 -15.32 4.39 1.26
N GLY A 135 -16.58 4.49 0.81
CA GLY A 135 -16.91 5.02 -0.52
C GLY A 135 -16.39 6.45 -0.74
N ILE A 136 -16.61 7.32 0.24
CA ILE A 136 -16.15 8.72 0.22
C ILE A 136 -14.60 8.77 0.22
N MET A 137 -13.94 7.99 1.06
CA MET A 137 -12.47 7.93 1.13
C MET A 137 -11.85 7.51 -0.21
N LYS A 138 -12.47 6.54 -0.90
CA LYS A 138 -12.01 6.12 -2.24
C LYS A 138 -12.09 7.25 -3.25
N GLN A 139 -13.17 8.06 -3.22
CA GLN A 139 -13.31 9.22 -4.10
C GLN A 139 -12.23 10.27 -3.82
N LEU A 140 -11.98 10.60 -2.56
CA LEU A 140 -10.94 11.58 -2.18
C LEU A 140 -9.55 11.19 -2.69
N VAL A 141 -9.24 9.91 -2.77
CA VAL A 141 -7.95 9.43 -3.29
C VAL A 141 -7.93 9.44 -4.82
N ALA A 142 -9.01 9.01 -5.48
CA ALA A 142 -9.09 8.97 -6.93
C ALA A 142 -9.00 10.37 -7.57
N ASP A 143 -9.59 11.38 -6.94
CA ASP A 143 -9.53 12.78 -7.40
C ASP A 143 -8.13 13.42 -7.22
N SER A 144 -7.21 12.72 -6.55
CA SER A 144 -5.85 13.20 -6.24
C SER A 144 -4.77 12.58 -7.15
N GLU A 145 -5.13 11.66 -8.04
CA GLU A 145 -4.26 11.04 -9.05
C GLU A 145 -4.35 11.77 -10.38
#